data_b44f06688c1370b7e962dd251ac71608
#
_entry.id   b44f06688c1370b7e962dd251ac71608
#
_cell.length_a   1.000
_cell.length_b   1.000
_cell.length_c   1.000
_cell.angle_alpha   90.00
_cell.angle_beta   90.00
_cell.angle_gamma   90.00
#
_symmetry.space_group_name_H-M   'P 1'
#
loop_
_entity.id
_entity.type
_entity.pdbx_description
1 polymer ?
#
loop_
_entity_poly.entity_id
_entity_poly.type
_entity_poly.pdbx_seq_one_letter_code
_entity_poly.pdbx_strand_id
1 'polypeptide(L)'
;MSTGHAEDPSERVFSTPDGHWVRAFLALDVEREPGSLFVYNTAATYMLSAILQKLTGQTLLDYLTPRLFDPLGIVGATWETCPRGISTGGFGLNIKTEDIAKFGQLYLQQGAWNGQQLLSPEWIDEATRKHIDNDNVAVEWRQGYGYQFWRCRHNAYRGDGAFGQFCIVLPEKDLVVAITSGTNDMQGVMDGIWEIILPALAGEALPESKTEHERLLARLASLALPLLPAQKGANPERFAGRYVFPQNNLGQKAAAFSFEP
;
A
#
# COMPACT_ATOMS: atom_id res chain seq x y z
N MET A 1 14.48 -5.24 -0.54
CA MET A 1 14.58 -4.98 0.92
C MET A 1 15.84 -5.61 1.55
N SER A 2 16.80 -6.03 0.74
CA SER A 2 18.10 -6.57 1.21
C SER A 2 19.25 -5.96 0.43
N THR A 3 19.31 -4.63 0.43
CA THR A 3 20.27 -3.83 -0.37
C THR A 3 21.66 -3.75 0.25
N GLY A 4 21.84 -4.26 1.48
CA GLY A 4 23.09 -4.17 2.21
C GLY A 4 23.24 -2.92 3.08
N HIS A 5 22.23 -2.04 3.13
CA HIS A 5 22.21 -0.96 4.12
C HIS A 5 21.87 -1.53 5.50
N ALA A 6 22.50 -1.00 6.55
CA ALA A 6 22.29 -1.45 7.92
C ALA A 6 20.98 -0.93 8.53
N GLU A 7 20.45 0.17 8.00
CA GLU A 7 19.19 0.82 8.43
C GLU A 7 18.44 1.39 7.23
N ASP A 8 17.16 1.79 7.42
CA ASP A 8 16.36 2.42 6.35
C ASP A 8 16.85 3.86 6.08
N PRO A 9 17.43 4.14 4.91
CA PRO A 9 17.93 5.45 4.57
C PRO A 9 16.88 6.40 4.00
N SER A 10 15.60 6.01 3.95
CA SER A 10 14.56 6.71 3.19
C SER A 10 14.40 8.17 3.62
N GLU A 11 14.37 8.47 4.91
CA GLU A 11 14.26 9.85 5.40
C GLU A 11 15.42 10.71 4.90
N ARG A 12 16.66 10.21 5.01
CA ARG A 12 17.87 10.89 4.55
C ARG A 12 17.85 11.15 3.04
N VAL A 13 17.38 10.18 2.26
CA VAL A 13 17.30 10.27 0.80
C VAL A 13 16.23 11.28 0.38
N PHE A 14 15.05 11.21 0.97
CA PHE A 14 13.89 12.01 0.55
C PHE A 14 13.96 13.47 1.05
N SER A 15 14.75 13.75 2.07
CA SER A 15 14.96 15.09 2.60
C SER A 15 16.08 15.89 1.90
N THR A 16 16.70 15.35 0.84
CA THR A 16 17.77 16.07 0.12
C THR A 16 17.28 17.40 -0.46
N PRO A 17 18.00 18.53 -0.20
CA PRO A 17 17.51 19.85 -0.56
C PRO A 17 17.32 20.08 -2.06
N ASP A 18 18.12 19.40 -2.91
CA ASP A 18 18.05 19.51 -4.37
C ASP A 18 17.06 18.52 -5.00
N GLY A 19 16.38 17.71 -4.21
CA GLY A 19 15.41 16.72 -4.66
C GLY A 19 16.01 15.61 -5.53
N HIS A 20 17.34 15.46 -5.51
CA HIS A 20 18.01 14.45 -6.35
C HIS A 20 18.16 13.10 -5.62
N TRP A 21 17.04 12.45 -5.34
CA TRP A 21 16.96 11.23 -4.54
C TRP A 21 17.82 10.08 -5.09
N VAL A 22 17.88 9.93 -6.42
CA VAL A 22 18.76 8.91 -7.05
C VAL A 22 20.22 9.11 -6.65
N ARG A 23 20.73 10.36 -6.75
CA ARG A 23 22.11 10.66 -6.38
C ARG A 23 22.34 10.48 -4.88
N ALA A 24 21.36 10.89 -4.07
CA ALA A 24 21.44 10.73 -2.63
C ALA A 24 21.52 9.25 -2.24
N PHE A 25 20.70 8.40 -2.85
CA PHE A 25 20.74 6.95 -2.61
C PHE A 25 22.07 6.33 -3.05
N LEU A 26 22.55 6.67 -4.24
CA LEU A 26 23.81 6.13 -4.79
C LEU A 26 25.07 6.62 -4.04
N ALA A 27 24.96 7.66 -3.24
CA ALA A 27 26.03 8.18 -2.39
C ALA A 27 26.08 7.53 -1.00
N LEU A 28 25.14 6.60 -0.69
CA LEU A 28 25.14 5.87 0.57
C LEU A 28 26.18 4.74 0.54
N ASP A 29 26.81 4.52 1.68
CA ASP A 29 27.65 3.35 1.89
C ASP A 29 26.78 2.08 1.98
N VAL A 30 27.32 0.97 1.50
CA VAL A 30 26.71 -0.37 1.62
C VAL A 30 27.51 -1.14 2.65
N GLU A 31 27.00 -1.19 3.87
CA GLU A 31 27.74 -1.69 5.04
C GLU A 31 27.72 -3.22 5.19
N ARG A 32 26.82 -3.89 4.49
CA ARG A 32 26.60 -5.33 4.55
C ARG A 32 26.59 -5.93 3.15
N GLU A 33 26.87 -7.21 3.08
CA GLU A 33 26.70 -7.97 1.82
C GLU A 33 25.23 -7.91 1.36
N PRO A 34 24.95 -7.44 0.13
CA PRO A 34 23.58 -7.44 -0.40
C PRO A 34 22.98 -8.84 -0.36
N GLY A 35 21.73 -8.93 0.11
CA GLY A 35 21.03 -10.20 0.31
C GLY A 35 21.19 -10.80 1.71
N SER A 36 22.12 -10.32 2.55
CA SER A 36 22.40 -10.91 3.86
C SER A 36 21.51 -10.41 5.01
N LEU A 37 20.92 -9.23 4.88
CA LEU A 37 20.10 -8.59 5.92
C LEU A 37 18.84 -8.00 5.32
N PHE A 38 17.71 -8.30 5.95
CA PHE A 38 16.45 -7.61 5.64
C PHE A 38 16.43 -6.25 6.34
N VAL A 39 16.30 -5.19 5.55
CA VAL A 39 15.97 -3.84 6.03
C VAL A 39 14.87 -3.30 5.13
N TYR A 40 13.72 -2.96 5.71
CA TYR A 40 12.66 -2.33 4.93
C TYR A 40 13.14 -0.98 4.43
N ASN A 41 13.21 -0.80 3.12
CA ASN A 41 13.92 0.30 2.47
C ASN A 41 13.10 0.87 1.32
N THR A 42 12.31 1.89 1.62
CA THR A 42 11.45 2.55 0.63
C THR A 42 12.25 3.27 -0.46
N ALA A 43 13.43 3.80 -0.11
CA ALA A 43 14.31 4.44 -1.09
C ALA A 43 14.84 3.42 -2.13
N ALA A 44 15.07 2.17 -1.74
CA ALA A 44 15.44 1.12 -2.69
C ALA A 44 14.31 0.82 -3.68
N THR A 45 13.05 0.84 -3.23
CA THR A 45 11.89 0.68 -4.13
C THR A 45 11.76 1.87 -5.08
N TYR A 46 12.00 3.09 -4.61
CA TYR A 46 12.09 4.27 -5.49
C TYR A 46 13.16 4.08 -6.57
N MET A 47 14.31 3.47 -6.26
CA MET A 47 15.36 3.22 -7.26
C MET A 47 14.88 2.30 -8.39
N LEU A 48 14.02 1.32 -8.13
CA LEU A 48 13.41 0.48 -9.18
C LEU A 48 12.57 1.33 -10.14
N SER A 49 11.78 2.26 -9.60
CA SER A 49 11.04 3.25 -10.40
C SER A 49 11.96 4.10 -11.27
N ALA A 50 13.03 4.64 -10.67
CA ALA A 50 14.00 5.48 -11.36
C ALA A 50 14.74 4.73 -12.48
N ILE A 51 15.09 3.46 -12.25
CA ILE A 51 15.72 2.59 -13.26
C ILE A 51 14.76 2.35 -14.42
N LEU A 52 13.51 2.00 -14.15
CA LEU A 52 12.50 1.78 -15.18
C LEU A 52 12.28 3.03 -16.01
N GLN A 53 12.08 4.18 -15.38
CA GLN A 53 11.89 5.44 -16.11
C GLN A 53 13.12 5.82 -16.94
N LYS A 54 14.32 5.58 -16.44
CA LYS A 54 15.56 5.82 -17.20
C LYS A 54 15.67 4.93 -18.43
N LEU A 55 15.27 3.66 -18.33
CA LEU A 55 15.38 2.69 -19.43
C LEU A 55 14.29 2.87 -20.48
N THR A 56 13.09 3.26 -20.07
CA THR A 56 11.90 3.32 -20.95
C THR A 56 11.55 4.73 -21.40
N GLY A 57 12.01 5.76 -20.69
CA GLY A 57 11.57 7.14 -20.87
C GLY A 57 10.16 7.41 -20.35
N GLN A 58 9.50 6.45 -19.71
CA GLN A 58 8.13 6.53 -19.21
C GLN A 58 8.10 6.53 -17.68
N THR A 59 7.17 7.29 -17.08
CA THR A 59 6.90 7.15 -15.63
C THR A 59 6.35 5.76 -15.32
N LEU A 60 6.34 5.33 -14.05
CA LEU A 60 5.68 4.06 -13.68
C LEU A 60 4.23 4.04 -14.11
N LEU A 61 3.51 5.14 -13.92
CA LEU A 61 2.10 5.25 -14.29
C LEU A 61 1.91 5.04 -15.79
N ASP A 62 2.67 5.77 -16.63
CA ASP A 62 2.58 5.65 -18.08
C ASP A 62 2.98 4.25 -18.57
N TYR A 63 3.99 3.64 -17.94
CA TYR A 63 4.47 2.32 -18.31
C TYR A 63 3.47 1.22 -17.94
N LEU A 64 2.85 1.30 -16.75
CA LEU A 64 1.94 0.28 -16.25
C LEU A 64 0.51 0.43 -16.80
N THR A 65 0.10 1.65 -17.20
CA THR A 65 -1.26 1.86 -17.71
C THR A 65 -1.61 0.88 -18.83
N PRO A 66 -0.92 0.81 -19.98
CA PRO A 66 -1.30 -0.12 -21.06
C PRO A 66 -0.96 -1.60 -20.75
N ARG A 67 -0.10 -1.89 -19.77
CA ARG A 67 0.40 -3.25 -19.49
C ARG A 67 -0.31 -3.96 -18.36
N LEU A 68 -0.82 -3.18 -17.41
CA LEU A 68 -1.44 -3.69 -16.19
C LEU A 68 -2.79 -3.03 -15.91
N PHE A 69 -2.84 -1.69 -15.86
CA PHE A 69 -4.05 -1.00 -15.41
C PHE A 69 -5.19 -1.13 -16.42
N ASP A 70 -4.97 -0.88 -17.69
CA ASP A 70 -5.99 -1.04 -18.73
C ASP A 70 -6.52 -2.49 -18.83
N PRO A 71 -5.66 -3.53 -18.89
CA PRO A 71 -6.13 -4.92 -18.89
C PRO A 71 -6.97 -5.28 -17.67
N LEU A 72 -6.63 -4.75 -16.47
CA LEU A 72 -7.39 -4.95 -15.23
C LEU A 72 -8.63 -4.04 -15.12
N GLY A 73 -8.84 -3.12 -16.06
CA GLY A 73 -9.90 -2.12 -15.98
C GLY A 73 -9.74 -1.16 -14.80
N ILE A 74 -8.50 -0.81 -14.46
CA ILE A 74 -8.16 0.18 -13.44
C ILE A 74 -8.13 1.55 -14.11
N VAL A 75 -9.00 2.45 -13.70
CA VAL A 75 -9.17 3.76 -14.31
C VAL A 75 -8.99 4.87 -13.26
N GLY A 76 -8.27 5.94 -13.65
CA GLY A 76 -8.08 7.09 -12.79
C GLY A 76 -7.00 6.91 -11.73
N ALA A 77 -6.12 5.92 -11.87
CA ALA A 77 -4.96 5.79 -11.03
C ALA A 77 -4.06 7.03 -11.14
N THR A 78 -3.49 7.48 -10.00
CA THR A 78 -2.49 8.54 -9.98
C THR A 78 -1.30 8.09 -9.14
N TRP A 79 -0.13 8.63 -9.42
CA TRP A 79 1.08 8.30 -8.67
C TRP A 79 1.87 9.57 -8.35
N GLU A 80 2.24 9.72 -7.10
CA GLU A 80 3.10 10.83 -6.67
C GLU A 80 4.49 10.73 -7.33
N THR A 81 5.11 11.88 -7.54
CA THR A 81 6.46 11.96 -8.11
C THR A 81 7.41 12.68 -7.16
N CYS A 82 8.68 12.33 -7.23
CA CYS A 82 9.73 13.11 -6.61
C CYS A 82 9.85 14.50 -7.30
N PRO A 83 10.60 15.46 -6.74
CA PRO A 83 10.77 16.79 -7.33
C PRO A 83 11.34 16.79 -8.77
N ARG A 84 11.87 15.67 -9.24
CA ARG A 84 12.39 15.49 -10.60
C ARG A 84 11.44 14.73 -11.54
N GLY A 85 10.18 14.54 -11.15
CA GLY A 85 9.16 13.90 -11.99
C GLY A 85 9.31 12.38 -12.12
N ILE A 86 10.04 11.72 -11.23
CA ILE A 86 10.12 10.25 -11.16
C ILE A 86 9.07 9.76 -10.18
N SER A 87 8.24 8.79 -10.58
CA SER A 87 7.26 8.18 -9.66
C SER A 87 7.94 7.63 -8.41
N THR A 88 7.33 7.85 -7.24
CA THR A 88 7.94 7.49 -5.95
C THR A 88 8.14 5.98 -5.77
N GLY A 89 7.36 5.16 -6.48
CA GLY A 89 7.53 3.71 -6.57
C GLY A 89 7.12 2.96 -5.29
N GLY A 90 7.66 3.34 -4.15
CA GLY A 90 7.40 2.70 -2.86
C GLY A 90 6.17 3.23 -2.12
N PHE A 91 5.57 4.33 -2.58
CA PHE A 91 4.39 4.97 -2.01
C PHE A 91 3.71 5.87 -3.04
N GLY A 92 2.61 6.53 -2.65
CA GLY A 92 1.97 7.58 -3.44
C GLY A 92 1.13 7.07 -4.63
N LEU A 93 0.90 5.77 -4.77
CA LEU A 93 -0.09 5.25 -5.72
C LEU A 93 -1.49 5.40 -5.13
N ASN A 94 -2.38 6.07 -5.85
CA ASN A 94 -3.78 6.24 -5.49
C ASN A 94 -4.64 5.43 -6.46
N ILE A 95 -5.32 4.43 -5.94
CA ILE A 95 -6.27 3.56 -6.65
C ILE A 95 -7.45 3.22 -5.73
N LYS A 96 -8.52 2.70 -6.30
CA LYS A 96 -9.70 2.28 -5.52
C LYS A 96 -9.46 0.95 -4.83
N THR A 97 -10.21 0.68 -3.77
CA THR A 97 -10.12 -0.60 -3.04
C THR A 97 -10.43 -1.79 -3.95
N GLU A 98 -11.39 -1.65 -4.87
CA GLU A 98 -11.72 -2.68 -5.85
C GLU A 98 -10.56 -2.98 -6.81
N ASP A 99 -9.75 -1.96 -7.12
CA ASP A 99 -8.60 -2.13 -8.01
C ASP A 99 -7.44 -2.87 -7.29
N ILE A 100 -7.31 -2.68 -5.97
CA ILE A 100 -6.42 -3.50 -5.14
C ILE A 100 -6.87 -4.97 -5.21
N ALA A 101 -8.18 -5.24 -5.13
CA ALA A 101 -8.72 -6.59 -5.23
C ALA A 101 -8.46 -7.22 -6.60
N LYS A 102 -8.58 -6.46 -7.70
CA LYS A 102 -8.25 -6.95 -9.06
C LYS A 102 -6.76 -7.35 -9.17
N PHE A 103 -5.87 -6.56 -8.59
CA PHE A 103 -4.44 -6.91 -8.54
C PHE A 103 -4.20 -8.20 -7.74
N GLY A 104 -4.81 -8.34 -6.57
CA GLY A 104 -4.75 -9.57 -5.79
C GLY A 104 -5.31 -10.77 -6.56
N GLN A 105 -6.42 -10.61 -7.26
CA GLN A 105 -7.03 -11.66 -8.07
C GLN A 105 -6.14 -12.09 -9.24
N LEU A 106 -5.44 -11.14 -9.89
CA LEU A 106 -4.44 -11.46 -10.91
C LEU A 106 -3.36 -12.39 -10.35
N TYR A 107 -2.87 -12.11 -9.14
CA TYR A 107 -1.87 -12.95 -8.48
C TYR A 107 -2.44 -14.31 -8.05
N LEU A 108 -3.67 -14.34 -7.53
CA LEU A 108 -4.37 -15.58 -7.19
C LEU A 108 -4.55 -16.49 -8.42
N GLN A 109 -4.83 -15.91 -9.58
CA GLN A 109 -5.00 -16.61 -10.86
C GLN A 109 -3.67 -16.84 -11.59
N GLN A 110 -2.56 -16.85 -10.89
CA GLN A 110 -1.24 -17.10 -11.48
C GLN A 110 -0.93 -16.22 -12.70
N GLY A 111 -1.31 -14.93 -12.60
CA GLY A 111 -1.04 -13.93 -13.63
C GLY A 111 -1.98 -13.94 -14.84
N ALA A 112 -3.00 -14.80 -14.85
CA ALA A 112 -4.03 -14.81 -15.88
C ALA A 112 -5.17 -13.84 -15.56
N TRP A 113 -5.68 -13.15 -16.56
CA TRP A 113 -6.82 -12.23 -16.44
C TRP A 113 -7.68 -12.25 -17.70
N ASN A 114 -8.96 -12.53 -17.56
CA ASN A 114 -9.92 -12.60 -18.67
C ASN A 114 -9.40 -13.45 -19.87
N GLY A 115 -8.76 -14.57 -19.60
CA GLY A 115 -8.21 -15.47 -20.62
C GLY A 115 -6.86 -15.04 -21.22
N GLN A 116 -6.29 -13.94 -20.76
CA GLN A 116 -4.97 -13.45 -21.18
C GLN A 116 -3.95 -13.64 -20.06
N GLN A 117 -2.76 -14.17 -20.37
CA GLN A 117 -1.64 -14.23 -19.44
C GLN A 117 -0.92 -12.89 -19.43
N LEU A 118 -1.06 -12.12 -18.36
CA LEU A 118 -0.41 -10.81 -18.15
C LEU A 118 0.97 -10.95 -17.49
N LEU A 119 1.08 -11.86 -16.52
CA LEU A 119 2.32 -12.20 -15.82
C LEU A 119 2.50 -13.72 -15.90
N SER A 120 3.74 -14.20 -16.02
CA SER A 120 3.94 -15.65 -16.04
C SER A 120 3.73 -16.27 -14.65
N PRO A 121 3.23 -17.53 -14.58
CA PRO A 121 3.11 -18.25 -13.32
C PRO A 121 4.43 -18.35 -12.55
N GLU A 122 5.53 -18.57 -13.27
CA GLU A 122 6.88 -18.66 -12.69
C GLU A 122 7.29 -17.35 -12.01
N TRP A 123 6.89 -16.20 -12.59
CA TRP A 123 7.10 -14.90 -11.95
C TRP A 123 6.28 -14.74 -10.69
N ILE A 124 5.01 -15.16 -10.70
CA ILE A 124 4.13 -15.10 -9.52
C ILE A 124 4.75 -15.92 -8.38
N ASP A 125 5.13 -17.15 -8.66
CA ASP A 125 5.76 -18.04 -7.68
C ASP A 125 7.07 -17.45 -7.15
N GLU A 126 7.93 -16.96 -8.06
CA GLU A 126 9.20 -16.35 -7.67
C GLU A 126 9.00 -15.07 -6.86
N ALA A 127 8.08 -14.19 -7.25
CA ALA A 127 7.87 -12.92 -6.56
C ALA A 127 7.27 -13.09 -5.16
N THR A 128 6.44 -14.12 -4.97
CA THR A 128 5.69 -14.31 -3.71
C THR A 128 6.32 -15.29 -2.74
N ARG A 129 7.30 -16.10 -3.17
CA ARG A 129 8.02 -16.99 -2.24
C ARG A 129 8.91 -16.21 -1.28
N LYS A 130 9.26 -16.82 -0.17
CA LYS A 130 10.21 -16.25 0.79
C LYS A 130 11.62 -16.25 0.23
N HIS A 131 12.24 -15.10 0.10
CA HIS A 131 13.64 -14.90 -0.31
C HIS A 131 14.55 -14.62 0.87
N ILE A 132 14.02 -13.96 1.91
CA ILE A 132 14.81 -13.58 3.07
C ILE A 132 13.93 -13.66 4.33
N ASP A 133 14.53 -14.07 5.43
CA ASP A 133 13.93 -13.95 6.75
C ASP A 133 13.95 -12.49 7.22
N ASN A 134 12.95 -12.13 7.98
CA ASN A 134 12.84 -10.80 8.55
C ASN A 134 12.45 -10.89 10.02
N ASP A 135 13.33 -10.43 10.87
CA ASP A 135 13.05 -10.32 12.29
C ASP A 135 12.24 -9.06 12.56
N ASN A 136 11.01 -9.24 13.01
CA ASN A 136 10.14 -8.15 13.44
C ASN A 136 9.39 -8.57 14.71
N VAL A 137 9.05 -7.60 15.54
CA VAL A 137 8.30 -7.86 16.78
C VAL A 137 6.85 -8.27 16.51
N ALA A 138 6.25 -7.72 15.46
CA ALA A 138 4.88 -8.03 15.07
C ALA A 138 4.82 -9.36 14.30
N VAL A 139 3.87 -10.23 14.67
CA VAL A 139 3.75 -11.59 14.13
C VAL A 139 3.64 -11.62 12.62
N GLU A 140 2.83 -10.74 12.04
CA GLU A 140 2.61 -10.72 10.59
C GLU A 140 3.78 -10.14 9.78
N TRP A 141 4.68 -9.41 10.40
CA TRP A 141 5.85 -8.83 9.72
C TRP A 141 7.14 -9.62 9.91
N ARG A 142 7.08 -10.84 10.47
CA ARG A 142 8.24 -11.74 10.65
C ARG A 142 8.11 -13.10 9.95
N GLN A 143 7.21 -13.20 8.96
CA GLN A 143 6.97 -14.44 8.22
C GLN A 143 7.91 -14.60 7.01
N GLY A 144 8.75 -13.60 6.75
CA GLY A 144 9.64 -13.52 5.60
C GLY A 144 9.15 -12.56 4.51
N TYR A 145 9.99 -12.34 3.51
CA TYR A 145 9.74 -11.37 2.46
C TYR A 145 10.13 -11.91 1.08
N GLY A 146 9.29 -11.63 0.09
CA GLY A 146 9.51 -11.92 -1.33
C GLY A 146 9.98 -10.68 -2.12
N TYR A 147 9.61 -10.57 -3.38
CA TYR A 147 9.83 -9.38 -4.20
C TYR A 147 8.69 -8.39 -3.99
N GLN A 148 8.83 -7.50 -3.00
CA GLN A 148 7.83 -6.52 -2.55
C GLN A 148 6.54 -7.15 -1.97
N PHE A 149 6.58 -8.43 -1.57
CA PHE A 149 5.51 -9.12 -0.88
C PHE A 149 5.96 -9.57 0.51
N TRP A 150 5.17 -9.24 1.51
CA TRP A 150 5.27 -9.83 2.84
C TRP A 150 4.68 -11.24 2.82
N ARG A 151 5.40 -12.20 3.40
CA ARG A 151 4.78 -13.49 3.73
C ARG A 151 3.90 -13.32 4.96
N CYS A 152 2.85 -14.14 5.04
CA CYS A 152 1.89 -14.14 6.13
C CYS A 152 1.76 -15.54 6.74
N ARG A 153 1.09 -15.60 7.89
CA ARG A 153 0.53 -16.87 8.39
C ARG A 153 -0.37 -17.52 7.33
N HIS A 154 -0.71 -18.78 7.50
CA HIS A 154 -1.61 -19.55 6.62
C HIS A 154 -1.17 -19.59 5.15
N ASN A 155 0.13 -19.61 4.91
CA ASN A 155 0.74 -19.61 3.58
C ASN A 155 0.28 -18.46 2.66
N ALA A 156 -0.31 -17.41 3.22
CA ALA A 156 -0.70 -16.22 2.48
C ALA A 156 0.50 -15.31 2.17
N TYR A 157 0.28 -14.37 1.29
CA TYR A 157 1.21 -13.26 1.01
C TYR A 157 0.41 -11.97 0.78
N ARG A 158 1.07 -10.86 0.95
CA ARG A 158 0.40 -9.57 0.79
C ARG A 158 1.33 -8.45 0.33
N GLY A 159 0.75 -7.41 -0.31
CA GLY A 159 1.23 -6.04 -0.31
C GLY A 159 0.57 -5.28 0.84
N ASP A 160 1.31 -4.42 1.52
CA ASP A 160 0.74 -3.53 2.52
C ASP A 160 1.27 -2.10 2.38
N GLY A 161 0.46 -1.17 2.83
CA GLY A 161 0.78 0.25 2.92
C GLY A 161 0.50 0.78 4.32
N ALA A 162 1.10 1.91 4.63
CA ALA A 162 0.94 2.57 5.91
C ALA A 162 -0.54 2.76 6.29
N PHE A 163 -0.84 2.63 7.57
CA PHE A 163 -2.17 2.78 8.15
C PHE A 163 -3.20 1.73 7.70
N GLY A 164 -2.75 0.55 7.25
CA GLY A 164 -3.63 -0.59 6.98
C GLY A 164 -4.24 -0.63 5.58
N GLN A 165 -3.46 -0.31 4.57
CA GLN A 165 -3.78 -0.62 3.19
C GLN A 165 -3.31 -2.05 2.91
N PHE A 166 -4.21 -2.97 2.57
CA PHE A 166 -3.83 -4.38 2.36
C PHE A 166 -4.36 -4.94 1.05
N CYS A 167 -3.51 -5.72 0.39
CA CYS A 167 -3.86 -6.67 -0.64
C CYS A 167 -3.36 -8.04 -0.21
N ILE A 168 -4.23 -8.87 0.34
CA ILE A 168 -3.88 -10.18 0.91
C ILE A 168 -4.40 -11.26 -0.02
N VAL A 169 -3.52 -12.20 -0.36
CA VAL A 169 -3.85 -13.35 -1.21
C VAL A 169 -3.64 -14.63 -0.42
N LEU A 170 -4.68 -15.47 -0.33
CA LEU A 170 -4.67 -16.78 0.30
C LEU A 170 -4.95 -17.85 -0.77
N PRO A 171 -3.91 -18.39 -1.44
CA PRO A 171 -4.10 -19.34 -2.55
C PRO A 171 -4.83 -20.62 -2.12
N GLU A 172 -4.55 -21.14 -0.92
CA GLU A 172 -5.16 -22.37 -0.39
C GLU A 172 -6.67 -22.21 -0.08
N LYS A 173 -7.17 -20.98 -0.07
CA LYS A 173 -8.58 -20.66 0.20
C LYS A 173 -9.28 -19.99 -0.97
N ASP A 174 -8.59 -19.87 -2.11
CA ASP A 174 -9.11 -19.17 -3.28
C ASP A 174 -9.68 -17.77 -2.90
N LEU A 175 -8.93 -17.03 -2.06
CA LEU A 175 -9.41 -15.79 -1.43
C LEU A 175 -8.43 -14.64 -1.66
N VAL A 176 -9.01 -13.49 -1.99
CA VAL A 176 -8.35 -12.17 -1.94
C VAL A 176 -9.09 -11.28 -0.95
N VAL A 177 -8.33 -10.59 -0.11
CA VAL A 177 -8.87 -9.56 0.79
C VAL A 177 -8.19 -8.23 0.48
N ALA A 178 -8.95 -7.25 0.03
CA ALA A 178 -8.50 -5.90 -0.19
C ALA A 178 -9.09 -4.96 0.86
N ILE A 179 -8.24 -4.18 1.51
CA ILE A 179 -8.64 -3.28 2.59
C ILE A 179 -7.97 -1.92 2.36
N THR A 180 -8.74 -0.85 2.58
CA THR A 180 -8.22 0.50 2.77
C THR A 180 -8.69 1.00 4.13
N SER A 181 -7.77 1.50 4.94
CA SER A 181 -8.07 1.97 6.29
C SER A 181 -7.16 3.14 6.71
N GLY A 182 -7.37 3.66 7.91
CA GLY A 182 -6.57 4.72 8.51
C GLY A 182 -6.24 4.40 9.97
N THR A 183 -5.68 3.21 10.24
CA THR A 183 -5.38 2.74 11.60
C THR A 183 -3.88 2.53 11.82
N ASN A 184 -3.44 2.79 13.05
CA ASN A 184 -2.10 2.40 13.50
C ASN A 184 -2.06 0.93 13.98
N ASP A 185 -3.22 0.34 14.32
CA ASP A 185 -3.32 -1.06 14.72
C ASP A 185 -3.46 -1.96 13.48
N MET A 186 -2.40 -2.04 12.70
CA MET A 186 -2.36 -2.87 11.50
C MET A 186 -2.35 -4.37 11.84
N GLN A 187 -1.77 -4.76 12.98
CA GLN A 187 -1.78 -6.15 13.43
C GLN A 187 -3.22 -6.59 13.77
N GLY A 188 -3.99 -5.76 14.47
CA GLY A 188 -5.39 -6.06 14.78
C GLY A 188 -6.26 -6.23 13.55
N VAL A 189 -5.99 -5.50 12.45
CA VAL A 189 -6.67 -5.74 11.16
C VAL A 189 -6.37 -7.14 10.63
N MET A 190 -5.10 -7.56 10.66
CA MET A 190 -4.68 -8.90 10.22
C MET A 190 -5.27 -10.00 11.13
N ASP A 191 -5.26 -9.79 12.43
CA ASP A 191 -5.86 -10.73 13.39
C ASP A 191 -7.36 -10.90 13.14
N GLY A 192 -8.09 -9.82 12.83
CA GLY A 192 -9.49 -9.89 12.43
C GLY A 192 -9.74 -10.77 11.19
N ILE A 193 -8.81 -10.77 10.23
CA ILE A 193 -8.91 -11.65 9.06
C ILE A 193 -8.74 -13.11 9.47
N TRP A 194 -7.73 -13.40 10.30
CA TRP A 194 -7.41 -14.78 10.71
C TRP A 194 -8.39 -15.35 11.71
N GLU A 195 -8.95 -14.55 12.58
CA GLU A 195 -9.84 -15.00 13.68
C GLU A 195 -11.32 -14.94 13.31
N ILE A 196 -11.72 -14.09 12.36
CA ILE A 196 -13.12 -13.90 12.02
C ILE A 196 -13.42 -14.37 10.60
N ILE A 197 -12.68 -13.87 9.59
CA ILE A 197 -12.98 -14.17 8.19
C ILE A 197 -12.55 -15.60 7.86
N LEU A 198 -11.34 -15.98 8.17
CA LEU A 198 -10.80 -17.29 7.79
C LEU A 198 -11.61 -18.46 8.37
N PRO A 199 -12.03 -18.48 9.66
CA PRO A 199 -12.88 -19.54 10.19
C PRO A 199 -14.30 -19.54 9.62
N ALA A 200 -14.78 -18.41 9.11
CA ALA A 200 -16.12 -18.30 8.54
C ALA A 200 -16.21 -18.78 7.08
N LEU A 201 -15.07 -19.10 6.45
CA LEU A 201 -15.06 -19.61 5.08
C LEU A 201 -15.62 -21.03 5.04
N ALA A 202 -16.69 -21.23 4.28
CA ALA A 202 -17.22 -22.56 4.01
C ALA A 202 -16.33 -23.29 2.98
N GLY A 203 -16.29 -24.64 3.06
CA GLY A 203 -15.60 -25.47 2.08
C GLY A 203 -16.33 -25.56 0.73
N GLU A 204 -17.59 -25.12 0.70
CA GLU A 204 -18.46 -25.13 -0.47
C GLU A 204 -19.17 -23.79 -0.62
N ALA A 205 -19.69 -23.52 -1.80
CA ALA A 205 -20.50 -22.32 -2.04
C ALA A 205 -21.69 -22.27 -1.06
N LEU A 206 -21.88 -21.13 -0.42
CA LEU A 206 -23.01 -20.92 0.46
C LEU A 206 -24.30 -20.98 -0.35
N PRO A 207 -25.39 -21.56 0.21
CA PRO A 207 -26.68 -21.55 -0.45
C PRO A 207 -27.18 -20.11 -0.65
N GLU A 208 -27.84 -19.86 -1.76
CA GLU A 208 -28.42 -18.53 -2.00
C GLU A 208 -29.46 -18.21 -0.91
N SER A 209 -29.32 -17.03 -0.33
CA SER A 209 -30.25 -16.50 0.67
C SER A 209 -30.55 -15.04 0.39
N LYS A 210 -31.69 -14.78 -0.21
CA LYS A 210 -32.16 -13.41 -0.48
C LYS A 210 -32.24 -12.56 0.78
N THR A 211 -32.72 -13.13 1.87
CA THR A 211 -32.86 -12.44 3.16
C THR A 211 -31.51 -12.01 3.73
N GLU A 212 -30.53 -12.90 3.73
CA GLU A 212 -29.19 -12.56 4.22
C GLU A 212 -28.48 -11.56 3.30
N HIS A 213 -28.68 -11.66 2.00
CA HIS A 213 -28.18 -10.69 1.04
C HIS A 213 -28.76 -9.28 1.27
N GLU A 214 -30.09 -9.18 1.41
CA GLU A 214 -30.75 -7.90 1.71
C GLU A 214 -30.28 -7.31 3.05
N ARG A 215 -30.09 -8.17 4.07
CA ARG A 215 -29.55 -7.76 5.36
C ARG A 215 -28.10 -7.22 5.24
N LEU A 216 -27.26 -7.88 4.46
CA LEU A 216 -25.90 -7.43 4.17
C LEU A 216 -25.92 -6.07 3.48
N LEU A 217 -26.71 -5.91 2.42
CA LEU A 217 -26.82 -4.63 1.69
C LEU A 217 -27.30 -3.50 2.61
N ALA A 218 -28.31 -3.76 3.45
CA ALA A 218 -28.80 -2.78 4.41
C ALA A 218 -27.72 -2.40 5.44
N ARG A 219 -26.93 -3.37 5.89
CA ARG A 219 -25.80 -3.12 6.80
C ARG A 219 -24.72 -2.27 6.13
N LEU A 220 -24.32 -2.61 4.90
CA LEU A 220 -23.32 -1.86 4.15
C LEU A 220 -23.76 -0.41 3.89
N ALA A 221 -25.04 -0.21 3.52
CA ALA A 221 -25.59 1.14 3.31
C ALA A 221 -25.66 1.98 4.60
N SER A 222 -25.68 1.34 5.77
CA SER A 222 -25.70 2.02 7.07
C SER A 222 -24.32 2.32 7.65
N LEU A 223 -23.24 1.87 7.01
CA LEU A 223 -21.89 2.13 7.49
C LEU A 223 -21.55 3.61 7.32
N ALA A 224 -21.16 4.24 8.42
CA ALA A 224 -20.66 5.60 8.44
C ALA A 224 -19.59 5.73 9.51
N LEU A 225 -18.60 6.56 9.27
CA LEU A 225 -17.65 6.93 10.33
C LEU A 225 -18.42 7.71 11.41
N PRO A 226 -18.27 7.35 12.70
CA PRO A 226 -18.90 8.12 13.77
C PRO A 226 -18.34 9.54 13.74
N LEU A 227 -19.23 10.51 13.71
CA LEU A 227 -18.84 11.89 13.92
C LEU A 227 -18.22 12.02 15.31
N LEU A 228 -17.08 12.70 15.39
CA LEU A 228 -16.55 13.06 16.71
C LEU A 228 -17.62 13.83 17.47
N PRO A 229 -17.89 13.46 18.75
CA PRO A 229 -18.87 14.19 19.53
C PRO A 229 -18.46 15.67 19.56
N ALA A 230 -19.40 16.55 19.21
CA ALA A 230 -19.18 17.97 19.31
C ALA A 230 -18.75 18.29 20.75
N GLN A 231 -17.54 18.79 20.93
CA GLN A 231 -17.12 19.26 22.27
C GLN A 231 -17.97 20.46 22.65
N LYS A 232 -18.88 20.24 23.57
CA LYS A 232 -19.67 21.34 24.15
C LYS A 232 -18.68 22.27 24.88
N GLY A 233 -18.55 23.50 24.39
CA GLY A 233 -17.84 24.53 25.12
C GLY A 233 -16.74 25.29 24.38
N ALA A 234 -16.35 24.91 23.18
CA ALA A 234 -15.48 25.76 22.38
C ALA A 234 -16.35 26.78 21.62
N ASN A 235 -16.31 28.04 22.05
CA ASN A 235 -16.83 29.11 21.19
C ASN A 235 -15.95 29.20 19.93
N PRO A 236 -16.45 28.79 18.74
CA PRO A 236 -15.62 28.76 17.53
C PRO A 236 -15.13 30.17 17.14
N GLU A 237 -15.86 31.22 17.49
CA GLU A 237 -15.51 32.61 17.19
C GLU A 237 -14.16 33.03 17.78
N ARG A 238 -13.73 32.43 18.90
CA ARG A 238 -12.39 32.67 19.47
C ARG A 238 -11.25 32.25 18.56
N PHE A 239 -11.52 31.40 17.58
CA PHE A 239 -10.55 30.94 16.60
C PHE A 239 -10.73 31.67 15.24
N ALA A 240 -11.67 32.59 15.13
CA ALA A 240 -11.80 33.43 13.95
C ALA A 240 -10.56 34.34 13.85
N GLY A 241 -10.05 34.48 12.64
CA GLY A 241 -8.88 35.31 12.40
C GLY A 241 -7.96 34.77 11.34
N ARG A 242 -6.92 35.54 11.09
CA ARG A 242 -5.86 35.17 10.16
C ARG A 242 -4.63 34.70 10.92
N TYR A 243 -4.23 33.48 10.69
CA TYR A 243 -3.02 32.88 11.24
C TYR A 243 -1.93 32.88 10.18
N VAL A 244 -0.77 33.44 10.51
CA VAL A 244 0.40 33.46 9.63
C VAL A 244 1.35 32.36 10.09
N PHE A 245 1.76 31.51 9.16
CA PHE A 245 2.67 30.42 9.44
C PHE A 245 4.12 30.85 9.18
N PRO A 246 5.07 30.44 10.01
CA PRO A 246 6.48 30.53 9.66
C PRO A 246 6.77 29.67 8.42
N GLN A 247 7.96 29.84 7.85
CA GLN A 247 8.37 29.02 6.73
C GLN A 247 8.24 27.52 7.09
N ASN A 248 7.53 26.77 6.24
CA ASN A 248 7.26 25.36 6.46
C ASN A 248 7.36 24.58 5.15
N ASN A 249 7.46 23.25 5.24
CA ASN A 249 7.61 22.33 4.10
C ASN A 249 6.35 22.23 3.22
N LEU A 250 5.19 22.71 3.69
CA LEU A 250 3.95 22.72 2.92
C LEU A 250 3.78 24.01 2.10
N GLY A 251 4.71 24.95 2.22
CA GLY A 251 4.65 26.24 1.52
C GLY A 251 3.47 27.13 1.93
N GLN A 252 2.76 26.80 3.01
CA GLN A 252 1.63 27.55 3.51
C GLN A 252 2.10 28.85 4.17
N LYS A 253 1.50 29.98 3.76
CA LYS A 253 1.84 31.31 4.28
C LYS A 253 0.86 31.79 5.35
N ALA A 254 -0.41 31.51 5.17
CA ALA A 254 -1.45 31.89 6.13
C ALA A 254 -2.70 31.05 5.93
N ALA A 255 -3.52 30.92 6.97
CA ALA A 255 -4.90 30.45 6.91
C ALA A 255 -5.81 31.46 7.58
N ALA A 256 -7.04 31.63 7.10
CA ALA A 256 -8.06 32.45 7.71
C ALA A 256 -9.27 31.58 8.03
N PHE A 257 -9.80 31.73 9.26
CA PHE A 257 -11.02 31.06 9.70
C PHE A 257 -12.10 32.11 9.95
N SER A 258 -13.25 31.90 9.34
CA SER A 258 -14.48 32.65 9.60
C SER A 258 -15.59 31.64 9.95
N PHE A 259 -16.42 32.00 10.88
CA PHE A 259 -17.56 31.18 11.27
C PHE A 259 -18.82 31.98 10.92
N GLU A 260 -19.69 31.38 10.16
CA GLU A 260 -21.02 31.95 9.91
C GLU A 260 -21.89 31.68 11.13
N PRO A 261 -22.73 32.62 11.55
CA PRO A 261 -23.56 32.53 12.74
C PRO A 261 -24.65 31.45 12.62
#